data_5b36f6939abdb4b46463c90465aa8bbe
#
_entry.id   5b36f6939abdb4b46463c90465aa8bbe
#
_cell.length_a   1.000
_cell.length_b   1.000
_cell.length_c   1.000
_cell.angle_alpha   90.00
_cell.angle_beta   90.00
_cell.angle_gamma   90.00
#
_symmetry.space_group_name_H-M   'P 1'
#
loop_
_entity.id
_entity.type
_entity.pdbx_description
1 polymer ?
#
loop_
_entity_poly.entity_id
_entity_poly.type
_entity_poly.pdbx_seq_one_letter_code
_entity_poly.pdbx_strand_id
1 'polypeptide(L)'
;QMCIRDSAVKVTLGPKGRNVVLEKSWGAPTITNDGVSIAREIELEDAYEKIGAELVKEVAKKTDDVAGDGTTTATVLAQALVREGLRNVAAGSNPMGIKRGIETATKKVVDSLLSSAKEVETQEQIATTAGISAADPAIGEKIAEAMYTVGNGSVNKDSVITVEESNTFGVDLEVTEGCLLYTSPS
;
A
#
# COMPACT_ATOMS: atom_id res chain seq x y z
N GLN A 1 12.47 19.60 -5.28
CA GLN A 1 11.52 19.90 -4.18
C GLN A 1 10.39 18.87 -4.04
N MET A 2 10.05 18.10 -5.06
CA MET A 2 9.46 16.76 -4.91
C MET A 2 10.21 15.90 -3.88
N CYS A 3 11.46 16.27 -3.58
CA CYS A 3 12.38 15.52 -2.73
C CYS A 3 11.98 15.42 -1.24
N ILE A 4 11.22 16.35 -0.67
CA ILE A 4 10.94 16.35 0.78
C ILE A 4 9.92 15.26 1.14
N ARG A 5 8.83 15.15 0.40
CA ARG A 5 7.85 14.07 0.56
C ARG A 5 8.43 12.70 0.29
N ASP A 6 9.14 12.62 -0.83
CA ASP A 6 9.77 11.39 -1.27
C ASP A 6 10.83 10.91 -0.28
N SER A 7 11.54 11.84 0.35
CA SER A 7 12.50 11.52 1.40
C SER A 7 11.80 11.02 2.67
N ALA A 8 10.67 11.60 3.07
CA ALA A 8 9.90 11.15 4.21
C ALA A 8 9.32 9.74 4.00
N VAL A 9 8.69 9.51 2.83
CA VAL A 9 8.15 8.19 2.49
C VAL A 9 9.27 7.16 2.31
N LYS A 10 10.38 7.52 1.68
CA LYS A 10 11.52 6.60 1.45
C LYS A 10 12.17 6.10 2.74
N VAL A 11 12.15 6.90 3.81
CA VAL A 11 12.71 6.51 5.11
C VAL A 11 11.97 5.33 5.72
N THR A 12 10.69 5.12 5.37
CA THR A 12 9.87 4.02 5.88
C THR A 12 10.02 2.72 5.08
N LEU A 13 10.79 2.73 3.98
CA LEU A 13 10.90 1.59 3.07
C LEU A 13 11.70 0.43 3.66
N GLY A 14 11.10 -0.76 3.60
CA GLY A 14 11.77 -2.03 3.82
C GLY A 14 12.10 -2.36 5.29
N PRO A 15 12.87 -3.42 5.54
CA PRO A 15 13.11 -3.95 6.90
C PRO A 15 13.93 -3.02 7.81
N LYS A 16 14.55 -2.01 7.26
CA LYS A 16 15.24 -0.93 8.01
C LYS A 16 14.43 0.36 8.03
N GLY A 17 13.17 0.30 7.58
CA GLY A 17 12.24 1.42 7.60
C GLY A 17 12.06 1.98 9.01
N ARG A 18 11.91 3.30 9.09
CA ARG A 18 11.70 4.02 10.35
C ARG A 18 10.32 4.65 10.34
N ASN A 19 9.75 4.79 11.52
CA ASN A 19 8.52 5.56 11.66
C ASN A 19 8.81 7.05 11.44
N VAL A 20 7.83 7.73 10.87
CA VAL A 20 7.82 9.17 10.67
C VAL A 20 6.82 9.76 11.65
N VAL A 21 7.17 10.87 12.26
CA VAL A 21 6.28 11.65 13.11
C VAL A 21 5.67 12.76 12.27
N LEU A 22 4.34 12.74 12.14
CA LEU A 22 3.58 13.73 11.40
C LEU A 22 2.94 14.69 12.40
N GLU A 23 3.24 15.97 12.26
CA GLU A 23 2.60 17.03 13.04
C GLU A 23 1.17 17.25 12.51
N LYS A 24 0.21 17.26 13.41
CA LYS A 24 -1.17 17.61 13.09
C LYS A 24 -1.48 19.03 13.56
N SER A 25 -2.20 19.78 12.75
CA SER A 25 -2.70 21.12 13.13
C SER A 25 -3.63 21.06 14.35
N TRP A 26 -4.23 19.90 14.62
CA TRP A 26 -5.09 19.62 15.78
C TRP A 26 -4.86 18.20 16.30
N GLY A 27 -4.64 18.08 17.61
CA GLY A 27 -4.47 16.79 18.29
C GLY A 27 -3.01 16.36 18.46
N ALA A 28 -2.81 15.11 18.85
CA ALA A 28 -1.49 14.52 19.03
C ALA A 28 -0.80 14.23 17.69
N PRO A 29 0.55 14.34 17.61
CA PRO A 29 1.29 13.94 16.41
C PRO A 29 1.05 12.46 16.09
N THR A 30 0.92 12.13 14.82
CA THR A 30 0.75 10.74 14.36
C THR A 30 2.12 10.14 14.05
N ILE A 31 2.39 8.98 14.62
CA ILE A 31 3.60 8.19 14.34
C ILE A 31 3.18 7.06 13.41
N THR A 32 3.74 7.03 12.20
CA THR A 32 3.40 6.02 11.20
C THR A 32 4.58 5.67 10.31
N ASN A 33 4.55 4.49 9.73
CA ASN A 33 5.44 4.04 8.66
C ASN A 33 4.69 3.80 7.34
N ASP A 34 3.37 4.00 7.34
CA ASP A 34 2.54 3.82 6.15
C ASP A 34 2.71 4.97 5.15
N GLY A 35 3.06 4.59 3.90
CA GLY A 35 3.29 5.55 2.82
C GLY A 35 2.06 6.34 2.41
N VAL A 36 0.85 5.75 2.48
CA VAL A 36 -0.42 6.45 2.16
C VAL A 36 -0.70 7.53 3.20
N SER A 37 -0.63 7.17 4.48
CA SER A 37 -0.86 8.09 5.58
C SER A 37 0.11 9.28 5.53
N ILE A 38 1.40 9.01 5.30
CA ILE A 38 2.41 10.05 5.14
C ILE A 38 2.08 10.93 3.92
N ALA A 39 1.74 10.34 2.78
CA ALA A 39 1.44 11.09 1.57
C ALA A 39 0.19 11.98 1.71
N ARG A 40 -0.80 11.56 2.50
CA ARG A 40 -2.04 12.34 2.74
C ARG A 40 -1.81 13.54 3.64
N GLU A 41 -1.03 13.39 4.71
CA GLU A 41 -0.85 14.41 5.75
C GLU A 41 0.13 15.52 5.35
N ILE A 42 1.03 15.27 4.40
CA ILE A 42 1.98 16.30 3.99
C ILE A 42 1.28 17.35 3.14
N GLU A 43 1.19 18.57 3.62
CA GLU A 43 0.73 19.75 2.89
C GLU A 43 1.93 20.62 2.45
N LEU A 44 1.82 21.20 1.26
CA LEU A 44 2.83 22.10 0.70
C LEU A 44 2.20 23.46 0.44
N GLU A 45 2.92 24.52 0.75
CA GLU A 45 2.43 25.91 0.60
C GLU A 45 2.44 26.35 -0.87
N ASP A 46 3.43 25.91 -1.65
CA ASP A 46 3.54 26.27 -3.07
C ASP A 46 2.53 25.51 -3.93
N ALA A 47 1.77 26.27 -4.74
CA ALA A 47 0.69 25.74 -5.58
C ALA A 47 1.19 24.73 -6.63
N TYR A 48 2.37 24.90 -7.20
CA TYR A 48 2.93 23.99 -8.19
C TYR A 48 3.45 22.70 -7.53
N GLU A 49 4.06 22.83 -6.37
CA GLU A 49 4.51 21.70 -5.58
C GLU A 49 3.31 20.87 -5.09
N LYS A 50 2.21 21.54 -4.72
CA LYS A 50 0.95 20.88 -4.34
C LYS A 50 0.40 19.99 -5.44
N ILE A 51 0.42 20.42 -6.71
CA ILE A 51 -0.02 19.59 -7.84
C ILE A 51 0.81 18.31 -7.95
N GLY A 52 2.14 18.43 -7.87
CA GLY A 52 3.04 17.28 -7.89
C GLY A 52 2.77 16.31 -6.73
N ALA A 53 2.49 16.86 -5.57
CA ALA A 53 2.13 16.11 -4.39
C ALA A 53 0.81 15.35 -4.52
N GLU A 54 -0.22 15.95 -5.11
CA GLU A 54 -1.50 15.28 -5.37
C GLU A 54 -1.34 14.10 -6.34
N LEU A 55 -0.48 14.19 -7.34
CA LEU A 55 -0.15 13.08 -8.22
C LEU A 55 0.49 11.90 -7.47
N VAL A 56 1.37 12.18 -6.52
CA VAL A 56 1.99 11.13 -5.67
C VAL A 56 0.97 10.51 -4.72
N LYS A 57 0.07 11.31 -4.15
CA LYS A 57 -1.05 10.81 -3.34
C LYS A 57 -1.92 9.84 -4.13
N GLU A 58 -2.22 10.18 -5.39
CA GLU A 58 -3.04 9.34 -6.24
C GLU A 58 -2.37 7.99 -6.55
N VAL A 59 -1.03 7.97 -6.75
CA VAL A 59 -0.29 6.72 -6.92
C VAL A 59 -0.37 5.85 -5.67
N ALA A 60 -0.15 6.43 -4.48
CA ALA A 60 -0.24 5.71 -3.22
C ALA A 60 -1.65 5.15 -2.99
N LYS A 61 -2.68 5.99 -3.22
CA LYS A 61 -4.09 5.60 -3.07
C LYS A 61 -4.48 4.45 -4.01
N LYS A 62 -4.13 4.53 -5.30
CA LYS A 62 -4.42 3.45 -6.25
C LYS A 62 -3.74 2.13 -5.90
N THR A 63 -2.55 2.19 -5.32
CA THR A 63 -1.87 0.98 -4.86
C THR A 63 -2.57 0.39 -3.64
N ASP A 64 -2.97 1.23 -2.70
CA ASP A 64 -3.75 0.85 -1.51
C ASP A 64 -5.08 0.20 -1.89
N ASP A 65 -5.84 0.82 -2.79
CA ASP A 65 -7.13 0.33 -3.27
C ASP A 65 -7.05 -1.08 -3.93
N VAL A 66 -5.91 -1.41 -4.54
CA VAL A 66 -5.73 -2.68 -5.27
C VAL A 66 -5.08 -3.76 -4.41
N ALA A 67 -4.05 -3.40 -3.64
CA ALA A 67 -3.22 -4.37 -2.94
C ALA A 67 -3.22 -4.20 -1.41
N GLY A 68 -3.63 -3.05 -0.88
CA GLY A 68 -3.58 -2.75 0.56
C GLY A 68 -2.17 -2.64 1.14
N ASP A 69 -1.13 -2.91 0.36
CA ASP A 69 0.27 -2.87 0.77
C ASP A 69 1.17 -2.40 -0.38
N GLY A 70 2.43 -2.08 -0.08
CA GLY A 70 3.42 -1.65 -1.08
C GLY A 70 3.29 -0.19 -1.51
N THR A 71 2.53 0.63 -0.82
CA THR A 71 2.29 2.06 -1.12
C THR A 71 3.58 2.87 -1.10
N THR A 72 4.46 2.60 -0.14
CA THR A 72 5.81 3.21 -0.06
C THR A 72 6.65 2.85 -1.28
N THR A 73 6.66 1.58 -1.68
CA THR A 73 7.39 1.09 -2.85
C THR A 73 6.87 1.74 -4.14
N ALA A 74 5.54 1.79 -4.32
CA ALA A 74 4.92 2.43 -5.47
C ALA A 74 5.27 3.91 -5.58
N THR A 75 5.26 4.63 -4.46
CA THR A 75 5.63 6.04 -4.38
C THR A 75 7.09 6.26 -4.79
N VAL A 76 8.01 5.45 -4.30
CA VAL A 76 9.44 5.53 -4.64
C VAL A 76 9.69 5.19 -6.11
N LEU A 77 8.99 4.19 -6.66
CA LEU A 77 9.07 3.86 -8.08
C LEU A 77 8.51 4.97 -8.96
N ALA A 78 7.38 5.56 -8.60
CA ALA A 78 6.79 6.68 -9.32
C ALA A 78 7.76 7.87 -9.36
N GLN A 79 8.39 8.20 -8.23
CA GLN A 79 9.42 9.23 -8.16
C GLN A 79 10.57 8.95 -9.11
N ALA A 80 11.11 7.73 -9.07
CA ALA A 80 12.23 7.35 -9.93
C ALA A 80 11.88 7.49 -11.43
N LEU A 81 10.69 7.02 -11.82
CA LEU A 81 10.19 7.14 -13.19
C LEU A 81 10.04 8.59 -13.63
N VAL A 82 9.43 9.43 -12.78
CA VAL A 82 9.26 10.86 -13.09
C VAL A 82 10.60 11.56 -13.20
N ARG A 83 11.51 11.31 -12.26
CA ARG A 83 12.85 11.94 -12.24
C ARG A 83 13.66 11.59 -13.49
N GLU A 84 13.72 10.31 -13.86
CA GLU A 84 14.45 9.89 -15.06
C GLU A 84 13.73 10.32 -16.34
N GLY A 85 12.39 10.29 -16.36
CA GLY A 85 11.60 10.80 -17.46
C GLY A 85 11.85 12.27 -17.72
N LEU A 86 11.79 13.11 -16.70
CA LEU A 86 12.07 14.56 -16.80
C LEU A 86 13.49 14.84 -17.23
N ARG A 87 14.47 14.08 -16.76
CA ARG A 87 15.86 14.21 -17.17
C ARG A 87 16.04 13.96 -18.67
N ASN A 88 15.37 12.92 -19.18
CA ASN A 88 15.41 12.60 -20.61
C ASN A 88 14.66 13.63 -21.47
N VAL A 89 13.52 14.15 -20.99
CA VAL A 89 12.79 15.24 -21.66
C VAL A 89 13.64 16.50 -21.73
N ALA A 90 14.29 16.87 -20.63
CA ALA A 90 15.21 18.01 -20.59
C ALA A 90 16.42 17.85 -21.53
N ALA A 91 16.84 16.60 -21.80
CA ALA A 91 17.87 16.27 -22.79
C ALA A 91 17.35 16.25 -24.23
N GLY A 92 16.09 16.60 -24.49
CA GLY A 92 15.50 16.71 -25.82
C GLY A 92 14.77 15.45 -26.31
N SER A 93 14.58 14.44 -25.46
CA SER A 93 13.83 13.24 -25.84
C SER A 93 12.33 13.52 -25.98
N ASN A 94 11.68 12.85 -26.91
CA ASN A 94 10.23 13.00 -27.12
C ASN A 94 9.44 12.39 -25.94
N PRO A 95 8.63 13.18 -25.19
CA PRO A 95 7.85 12.71 -24.07
C PRO A 95 6.91 11.56 -24.38
N MET A 96 6.29 11.56 -25.56
CA MET A 96 5.38 10.50 -26.01
C MET A 96 6.14 9.20 -26.31
N GLY A 97 7.38 9.29 -26.76
CA GLY A 97 8.27 8.14 -26.92
C GLY A 97 8.65 7.53 -25.57
N ILE A 98 8.99 8.36 -24.60
CA ILE A 98 9.29 7.93 -23.22
C ILE A 98 8.06 7.23 -22.61
N LYS A 99 6.87 7.81 -22.75
CA LYS A 99 5.62 7.21 -22.24
C LYS A 99 5.43 5.79 -22.80
N ARG A 100 5.53 5.61 -24.13
CA ARG A 100 5.41 4.27 -24.76
C ARG A 100 6.48 3.30 -24.27
N GLY A 101 7.70 3.79 -24.06
CA GLY A 101 8.79 3.00 -23.51
C GLY A 101 8.50 2.50 -22.09
N ILE A 102 8.00 3.37 -21.23
CA ILE A 102 7.60 3.04 -19.85
C ILE A 102 6.46 2.00 -19.88
N GLU A 103 5.42 2.22 -20.68
CA GLU A 103 4.29 1.27 -20.81
C GLU A 103 4.76 -0.11 -21.29
N THR A 104 5.65 -0.17 -22.25
CA THR A 104 6.21 -1.43 -22.77
C THR A 104 7.09 -2.14 -21.73
N ALA A 105 7.93 -1.38 -21.04
CA ALA A 105 8.78 -1.92 -19.99
C ALA A 105 7.95 -2.44 -18.80
N THR A 106 6.92 -1.69 -18.39
CA THR A 106 6.03 -2.10 -17.30
C THR A 106 5.35 -3.44 -17.60
N LYS A 107 4.83 -3.64 -18.82
CA LYS A 107 4.24 -4.92 -19.21
C LYS A 107 5.22 -6.08 -19.05
N LYS A 108 6.44 -5.93 -19.56
CA LYS A 108 7.48 -6.98 -19.43
C LYS A 108 7.86 -7.26 -17.97
N VAL A 109 7.94 -6.22 -17.15
CA VAL A 109 8.23 -6.36 -15.72
C VAL A 109 7.10 -7.11 -15.01
N VAL A 110 5.84 -6.75 -15.28
CA VAL A 110 4.66 -7.42 -14.71
C VAL A 110 4.63 -8.88 -15.11
N ASP A 111 4.82 -9.20 -16.40
CA ASP A 111 4.86 -10.59 -16.89
C ASP A 111 5.96 -11.41 -16.18
N SER A 112 7.15 -10.81 -16.00
CA SER A 112 8.26 -11.44 -15.31
C SER A 112 7.97 -11.68 -13.82
N LEU A 113 7.36 -10.70 -13.14
CA LEU A 113 6.96 -10.82 -11.75
C LEU A 113 5.91 -11.90 -11.55
N LEU A 114 4.88 -11.93 -12.40
CA LEU A 114 3.83 -12.94 -12.34
C LEU A 114 4.38 -14.35 -12.60
N SER A 115 5.34 -14.50 -13.53
CA SER A 115 5.97 -15.79 -13.77
C SER A 115 6.86 -16.28 -12.62
N SER A 116 7.32 -15.36 -11.78
CA SER A 116 8.16 -15.65 -10.60
C SER A 116 7.33 -15.81 -9.32
N ALA A 117 6.07 -15.40 -9.35
CA ALA A 117 5.18 -15.47 -8.21
C ALA A 117 4.88 -16.92 -7.82
N LYS A 118 4.84 -17.17 -6.52
CA LYS A 118 4.43 -18.46 -5.95
C LYS A 118 3.04 -18.30 -5.34
N GLU A 119 2.17 -19.23 -5.62
CA GLU A 119 0.86 -19.26 -4.98
C GLU A 119 0.99 -19.56 -3.49
N VAL A 120 0.17 -18.88 -2.69
CA VAL A 120 0.08 -19.09 -1.25
C VAL A 120 -1.10 -20.05 -1.02
N GLU A 121 -0.79 -21.27 -0.55
CA GLU A 121 -1.78 -22.34 -0.40
C GLU A 121 -1.96 -22.77 1.07
N THR A 122 -0.95 -22.57 1.90
CA THR A 122 -0.97 -23.06 3.28
C THR A 122 -1.21 -21.94 4.29
N GLN A 123 -1.84 -22.31 5.42
CA GLN A 123 -2.09 -21.38 6.52
C GLN A 123 -0.79 -20.74 7.04
N GLU A 124 0.29 -21.50 7.12
CA GLU A 124 1.60 -21.00 7.56
C GLU A 124 2.18 -19.96 6.61
N GLN A 125 1.99 -20.13 5.29
CA GLN A 125 2.42 -19.14 4.30
C GLN A 125 1.60 -17.85 4.41
N ILE A 126 0.29 -17.96 4.70
CA ILE A 126 -0.57 -16.80 4.95
C ILE A 126 -0.09 -16.07 6.21
N ALA A 127 0.12 -16.79 7.31
CA ALA A 127 0.60 -16.22 8.57
C ALA A 127 1.92 -15.48 8.38
N THR A 128 2.85 -16.08 7.63
CA THR A 128 4.14 -15.45 7.33
C THR A 128 3.97 -14.19 6.50
N THR A 129 3.15 -14.22 5.45
CA THR A 129 2.91 -13.08 4.56
C THR A 129 2.22 -11.94 5.31
N ALA A 130 1.17 -12.25 6.04
CA ALA A 130 0.43 -11.28 6.85
C ALA A 130 1.30 -10.71 7.99
N GLY A 131 2.12 -11.54 8.64
CA GLY A 131 3.06 -11.11 9.66
C GLY A 131 4.14 -10.16 9.15
N ILE A 132 4.62 -10.35 7.91
CA ILE A 132 5.56 -9.43 7.26
C ILE A 132 4.87 -8.07 7.01
N SER A 133 3.64 -8.07 6.51
CA SER A 133 2.88 -6.85 6.22
C SER A 133 2.53 -6.08 7.50
N ALA A 134 2.08 -6.79 8.54
CA ALA A 134 1.76 -6.20 9.84
C ALA A 134 2.99 -5.82 10.68
N ALA A 135 4.18 -6.28 10.29
CA ALA A 135 5.42 -6.22 11.06
C ALA A 135 5.31 -6.88 12.46
N ASP A 136 4.34 -7.78 12.62
CA ASP A 136 4.08 -8.55 13.86
C ASP A 136 3.61 -9.98 13.51
N PRO A 137 4.41 -11.00 13.88
CA PRO A 137 4.06 -12.40 13.61
C PRO A 137 2.76 -12.86 14.30
N ALA A 138 2.46 -12.33 15.49
CA ALA A 138 1.26 -12.71 16.23
C ALA A 138 -0.02 -12.22 15.52
N ILE A 139 0.01 -11.04 14.92
CA ILE A 139 -1.07 -10.53 14.09
C ILE A 139 -1.20 -11.39 12.82
N GLY A 140 -0.08 -11.79 12.22
CA GLY A 140 -0.08 -12.68 11.06
C GLY A 140 -0.74 -14.03 11.33
N GLU A 141 -0.49 -14.64 12.48
CA GLU A 141 -1.14 -15.89 12.91
C GLU A 141 -2.65 -15.71 13.08
N LYS A 142 -3.09 -14.61 13.70
CA LYS A 142 -4.52 -14.30 13.86
C LYS A 142 -5.23 -14.08 12.53
N ILE A 143 -4.61 -13.40 11.59
CA ILE A 143 -5.16 -13.21 10.24
C ILE A 143 -5.28 -14.55 9.52
N ALA A 144 -4.26 -15.40 9.61
CA ALA A 144 -4.30 -16.72 9.00
C ALA A 144 -5.38 -17.63 9.62
N GLU A 145 -5.56 -17.57 10.93
CA GLU A 145 -6.64 -18.25 11.65
C GLU A 145 -8.01 -17.77 11.16
N ALA A 146 -8.19 -16.45 11.03
CA ALA A 146 -9.41 -15.84 10.52
C ALA A 146 -9.73 -16.31 9.10
N MET A 147 -8.76 -16.22 8.19
CA MET A 147 -8.92 -16.64 6.80
C MET A 147 -9.28 -18.13 6.66
N TYR A 148 -8.66 -18.96 7.48
CA TYR A 148 -8.91 -20.39 7.47
C TYR A 148 -10.29 -20.74 8.04
N THR A 149 -10.73 -20.04 9.07
CA THR A 149 -12.06 -20.20 9.70
C THR A 149 -13.17 -19.76 8.76
N VAL A 150 -13.06 -18.60 8.14
CA VAL A 150 -14.05 -18.09 7.17
C VAL A 150 -14.05 -18.92 5.88
N GLY A 151 -12.89 -19.48 5.47
CA GLY A 151 -12.75 -20.32 4.29
C GLY A 151 -13.16 -21.79 4.50
N ASN A 152 -13.76 -22.17 5.65
CA ASN A 152 -14.12 -23.56 5.98
C ASN A 152 -12.96 -24.55 5.79
N GLY A 153 -11.77 -24.19 6.25
CA GLY A 153 -10.58 -25.02 6.17
C GLY A 153 -9.84 -24.95 4.84
N SER A 154 -10.18 -23.99 4.00
CA SER A 154 -9.45 -23.68 2.76
C SER A 154 -9.14 -22.20 2.66
N VAL A 155 -8.10 -21.84 1.91
CA VAL A 155 -7.77 -20.45 1.62
C VAL A 155 -8.79 -19.87 0.66
N ASN A 156 -9.71 -19.06 1.16
CA ASN A 156 -10.66 -18.35 0.31
C ASN A 156 -10.21 -16.91 0.09
N LYS A 157 -9.90 -16.57 -1.16
CA LYS A 157 -9.46 -15.23 -1.57
C LYS A 157 -10.58 -14.18 -1.46
N ASP A 158 -11.84 -14.63 -1.42
CA ASP A 158 -13.01 -13.76 -1.34
C ASP A 158 -13.50 -13.55 0.11
N SER A 159 -12.73 -14.02 1.09
CA SER A 159 -13.06 -13.82 2.51
C SER A 159 -12.97 -12.34 2.87
N VAL A 160 -14.05 -11.79 3.42
CA VAL A 160 -14.06 -10.41 3.92
C VAL A 160 -13.58 -10.42 5.36
N ILE A 161 -12.39 -9.86 5.58
CA ILE A 161 -11.81 -9.65 6.91
C ILE A 161 -11.67 -8.16 7.12
N THR A 162 -12.25 -7.66 8.20
CA THR A 162 -12.12 -6.26 8.63
C THR A 162 -11.29 -6.19 9.90
N VAL A 163 -10.53 -5.12 10.05
CA VAL A 163 -9.77 -4.83 11.27
C VAL A 163 -10.35 -3.58 11.89
N GLU A 164 -10.75 -3.68 13.14
CA GLU A 164 -11.37 -2.59 13.90
C GLU A 164 -10.62 -2.35 15.21
N GLU A 165 -10.63 -1.11 15.67
CA GLU A 165 -10.08 -0.78 16.99
C GLU A 165 -11.02 -1.28 18.09
N SER A 166 -10.46 -2.04 19.04
CA SER A 166 -11.18 -2.52 20.22
C SER A 166 -10.81 -1.71 21.45
N ASN A 167 -11.75 -1.62 22.39
CA ASN A 167 -11.51 -1.04 23.71
C ASN A 167 -10.89 -2.03 24.71
N THR A 168 -10.61 -3.27 24.28
CA THR A 168 -9.97 -4.32 25.07
C THR A 168 -8.47 -4.40 24.80
N PHE A 169 -7.72 -4.96 25.76
CA PHE A 169 -6.29 -5.21 25.54
C PHE A 169 -6.11 -6.52 24.75
N GLY A 170 -5.27 -6.47 23.73
CA GLY A 170 -4.92 -7.63 22.90
C GLY A 170 -5.57 -7.61 21.52
N VAL A 171 -5.40 -8.70 20.78
CA VAL A 171 -6.00 -8.92 19.46
C VAL A 171 -6.95 -10.09 19.56
N ASP A 172 -8.23 -9.83 19.42
CA ASP A 172 -9.28 -10.83 19.45
C ASP A 172 -9.82 -11.08 18.03
N LEU A 173 -10.25 -12.31 17.79
CA LEU A 173 -10.90 -12.72 16.53
C LEU A 173 -12.40 -12.91 16.80
N GLU A 174 -13.21 -12.12 16.14
CA GLU A 174 -14.67 -12.25 16.17
C GLU A 174 -15.18 -12.72 14.81
N VAL A 175 -15.89 -13.84 14.80
CA VAL A 175 -16.47 -14.41 13.57
C VAL A 175 -17.98 -14.18 13.59
N THR A 176 -18.47 -13.44 12.60
CA THR A 176 -19.89 -13.18 12.43
C THR A 176 -20.45 -14.00 11.28
N GLU A 177 -21.35 -14.93 11.57
CA GLU A 177 -22.13 -15.62 10.56
C GLU A 177 -23.39 -14.82 10.24
N GLY A 178 -23.51 -14.32 9.01
CA GLY A 178 -24.66 -13.53 8.58
C GLY A 178 -25.16 -13.95 7.21
N CYS A 179 -26.49 -13.97 7.04
CA CYS A 179 -27.09 -14.07 5.72
C CYS A 179 -27.46 -12.66 5.24
N LEU A 180 -26.94 -12.27 4.07
CA LEU A 180 -27.35 -11.03 3.41
C LEU A 180 -28.80 -11.15 2.95
N LEU A 181 -29.72 -10.58 3.70
CA LEU A 181 -31.09 -10.37 3.27
C LEU A 181 -31.10 -9.21 2.29
N TYR A 182 -31.10 -9.51 1.00
CA TYR A 182 -31.42 -8.51 -0.03
C TYR A 182 -32.90 -8.17 0.09
N THR A 183 -33.20 -7.06 0.73
CA THR A 183 -34.50 -6.42 0.55
C THR A 183 -34.48 -5.75 -0.82
N SER A 184 -35.14 -6.37 -1.80
CA SER A 184 -35.48 -5.72 -3.06
C SER A 184 -36.28 -4.47 -2.76
N PRO A 185 -35.89 -3.28 -3.21
CA PRO A 185 -36.76 -2.12 -3.11
C PRO A 185 -37.97 -2.36 -3.99
N SER A 186 -39.11 -2.45 -3.37
CA SER A 186 -40.42 -2.46 -4.04
C SER A 186 -40.75 -1.08 -4.60
#